data_6c15029ec299f220c275803a538c0397
#
_entry.id   6c15029ec299f220c275803a538c0397
#
_cell.length_a   1.000
_cell.length_b   1.000
_cell.length_c   1.000
_cell.angle_alpha   90.00
_cell.angle_beta   90.00
_cell.angle_gamma   90.00
#
_symmetry.space_group_name_H-M   'P 1'
#
loop_
_entity.id
_entity.type
_entity.pdbx_description
1 polymer ?
#
loop_
_entity_poly.entity_id
_entity_poly.type
_entity_poly.pdbx_seq_one_letter_code
_entity_poly.pdbx_strand_id
1 'polypeptide(L)'
;MKKLISILFMLSVMFSMTSCLGIERVDAGCEGIEVSLYGDDRGIGEINLVTGWVIYNSFTKQIYEYPTWVQTVDYEPFSINAKDGPLFTIDPNVNIKIEDGKAPQVFKKYRKELNDVINGPVLKYIKDACRIEINKFTTDEIVSNREKIEDAIEKRLKATLAKEGFYLDNFTSGLTYPQSIVESINAKTKAIQEAQRVENEIKKTEAEAKKILIAAQAEKEANELRTQALTPAILQQMWIEKWDGKLPVTMAGGDSKLLLNLPK
;
A
#
# COMPACT_ATOMS: atom_id res chain seq x y z
N MET A 1 40.85 -69.75 23.52
CA MET A 1 39.70 -69.04 24.02
C MET A 1 40.07 -67.68 24.67
N LYS A 2 41.03 -67.59 25.61
CA LYS A 2 41.38 -66.32 26.27
C LYS A 2 41.88 -65.22 25.32
N LYS A 3 42.65 -65.55 24.28
CA LYS A 3 43.10 -64.58 23.25
C LYS A 3 41.95 -64.05 22.38
N LEU A 4 40.95 -64.86 22.06
CA LEU A 4 39.77 -64.48 21.30
C LEU A 4 38.88 -63.52 22.10
N ILE A 5 38.72 -63.79 23.39
CA ILE A 5 37.95 -62.90 24.30
C ILE A 5 38.65 -61.57 24.46
N SER A 6 40.00 -61.56 24.58
CA SER A 6 40.76 -60.30 24.65
C SER A 6 40.67 -59.45 23.39
N ILE A 7 40.67 -60.09 22.21
CA ILE A 7 40.52 -59.42 20.92
C ILE A 7 39.07 -58.85 20.79
N LEU A 8 38.07 -59.60 21.19
CA LEU A 8 36.66 -59.17 21.19
C LEU A 8 36.45 -57.99 22.13
N PHE A 9 37.06 -58.04 23.33
CA PHE A 9 37.00 -56.93 24.30
C PHE A 9 37.70 -55.66 23.78
N MET A 10 38.86 -55.81 23.14
CA MET A 10 39.60 -54.71 22.54
C MET A 10 38.82 -54.10 21.36
N LEU A 11 38.14 -54.90 20.55
CA LEU A 11 37.26 -54.44 19.47
C LEU A 11 36.05 -53.70 20.02
N SER A 12 35.44 -54.18 21.13
CA SER A 12 34.30 -53.55 21.81
C SER A 12 34.69 -52.20 22.40
N VAL A 13 35.86 -52.05 23.01
CA VAL A 13 36.40 -50.81 23.52
C VAL A 13 36.72 -49.80 22.37
N MET A 14 37.20 -50.28 21.26
CA MET A 14 37.47 -49.47 20.07
C MET A 14 36.16 -48.95 19.45
N PHE A 15 35.10 -49.75 19.44
CA PHE A 15 33.77 -49.37 18.93
C PHE A 15 33.07 -48.38 19.85
N SER A 16 33.31 -48.39 21.19
CA SER A 16 32.74 -47.45 22.12
C SER A 16 33.36 -46.05 22.07
N MET A 17 34.60 -45.93 21.53
CA MET A 17 35.24 -44.64 21.38
C MET A 17 34.77 -43.83 20.14
N THR A 18 34.12 -44.48 19.18
CA THR A 18 33.59 -43.78 18.00
C THR A 18 32.23 -43.10 18.24
N SER A 19 31.64 -43.28 19.40
CA SER A 19 30.32 -42.74 19.76
C SER A 19 30.30 -41.21 19.97
N CYS A 20 31.45 -40.54 19.96
CA CYS A 20 31.53 -39.06 20.18
C CYS A 20 31.65 -38.26 18.86
N LEU A 21 31.68 -38.91 17.70
CA LEU A 21 31.76 -38.22 16.42
C LEU A 21 30.33 -37.97 15.89
N GLY A 22 29.94 -36.70 15.87
CA GLY A 22 28.75 -36.25 15.16
C GLY A 22 29.11 -36.00 13.70
N ILE A 23 28.22 -36.43 12.81
CA ILE A 23 28.27 -36.09 11.38
C ILE A 23 26.98 -35.37 11.08
N GLU A 24 27.05 -34.12 10.71
CA GLU A 24 25.89 -33.31 10.38
C GLU A 24 26.06 -32.74 8.98
N ARG A 25 24.96 -32.62 8.28
CA ARG A 25 24.92 -32.02 6.96
C ARG A 25 24.15 -30.71 7.05
N VAL A 26 24.85 -29.61 6.83
CA VAL A 26 24.23 -28.31 6.65
C VAL A 26 23.52 -28.30 5.31
N ASP A 27 22.22 -28.04 5.32
CA ASP A 27 21.41 -28.02 4.12
C ASP A 27 21.78 -26.87 3.16
N ALA A 28 21.51 -27.09 1.87
CA ALA A 28 21.75 -26.08 0.85
C ALA A 28 20.90 -24.84 1.11
N GLY A 29 21.52 -23.66 1.18
CA GLY A 29 20.87 -22.39 1.54
C GLY A 29 20.85 -22.10 3.03
N CYS A 30 21.50 -22.97 3.87
CA CYS A 30 21.75 -22.68 5.28
C CYS A 30 23.21 -22.35 5.53
N GLU A 31 23.45 -21.49 6.49
CA GLU A 31 24.76 -21.29 7.09
C GLU A 31 24.83 -22.06 8.39
N GLY A 32 25.75 -23.02 8.49
CA GLY A 32 26.05 -23.77 9.71
C GLY A 32 26.98 -22.95 10.62
N ILE A 33 26.65 -22.89 11.88
CA ILE A 33 27.43 -22.20 12.91
C ILE A 33 27.95 -23.23 13.90
N GLU A 34 29.25 -23.48 13.88
CA GLU A 34 29.90 -24.37 14.84
C GLU A 34 30.23 -23.62 16.13
N VAL A 35 29.71 -24.08 17.24
CA VAL A 35 29.87 -23.47 18.58
C VAL A 35 30.56 -24.43 19.52
N SER A 36 31.65 -24.00 20.14
CA SER A 36 32.33 -24.76 21.19
C SER A 36 31.60 -24.64 22.54
N LEU A 37 31.22 -25.79 23.13
CA LEU A 37 30.50 -25.86 24.41
C LEU A 37 31.44 -25.80 25.62
N TYR A 38 32.68 -26.22 25.43
CA TYR A 38 33.68 -26.34 26.51
C TYR A 38 35.01 -25.76 26.06
N GLY A 39 35.87 -25.38 27.03
CA GLY A 39 37.20 -24.80 26.82
C GLY A 39 37.26 -23.33 27.20
N ASP A 40 38.44 -22.73 27.03
CA ASP A 40 38.67 -21.30 27.31
C ASP A 40 37.91 -20.40 26.34
N ASP A 41 37.57 -20.92 25.18
CA ASP A 41 36.84 -20.25 24.09
C ASP A 41 35.31 -20.50 24.09
N ARG A 42 34.72 -20.86 25.23
CA ARG A 42 33.29 -21.17 25.37
C ARG A 42 32.39 -20.07 24.78
N GLY A 43 31.73 -20.38 23.69
CA GLY A 43 30.67 -19.54 23.09
C GLY A 43 31.09 -18.15 22.62
N ILE A 44 32.37 -17.80 22.68
CA ILE A 44 32.93 -16.50 22.26
C ILE A 44 34.17 -16.67 21.38
N GLY A 45 34.85 -17.83 21.48
CA GLY A 45 35.93 -18.21 20.58
C GLY A 45 35.49 -18.30 19.12
N GLU A 46 36.22 -18.92 18.32
CA GLU A 46 35.95 -19.05 16.87
C GLU A 46 34.57 -19.65 16.62
N ILE A 47 33.59 -18.77 16.34
CA ILE A 47 32.34 -19.19 15.74
C ILE A 47 32.65 -19.33 14.24
N ASN A 48 32.80 -20.55 13.82
CA ASN A 48 33.17 -20.86 12.43
C ASN A 48 31.91 -21.06 11.60
N LEU A 49 31.91 -20.43 10.42
CA LEU A 49 30.93 -20.72 9.38
C LEU A 49 31.28 -22.06 8.74
N VAL A 50 30.34 -22.98 8.73
CA VAL A 50 30.52 -24.31 8.14
C VAL A 50 29.40 -24.57 7.13
N THR A 51 29.75 -25.27 6.04
CA THR A 51 28.81 -25.62 4.97
C THR A 51 29.03 -27.06 4.52
N GLY A 52 27.99 -27.73 4.07
CA GLY A 52 28.04 -29.10 3.58
C GLY A 52 28.16 -30.13 4.73
N TRP A 53 28.97 -31.18 4.50
CA TRP A 53 29.16 -32.22 5.52
C TRP A 53 30.19 -31.79 6.56
N VAL A 54 29.78 -31.75 7.81
CA VAL A 54 30.64 -31.36 8.94
C VAL A 54 30.77 -32.55 9.89
N ILE A 55 32.03 -32.89 10.19
CA ILE A 55 32.39 -33.91 11.17
C ILE A 55 32.87 -33.18 12.41
N TYR A 56 32.17 -33.33 13.51
CA TYR A 56 32.49 -32.66 14.76
C TYR A 56 32.38 -33.60 15.95
N ASN A 57 32.97 -33.20 17.07
CA ASN A 57 32.76 -33.92 18.32
C ASN A 57 31.49 -33.42 19.01
N SER A 58 30.44 -34.22 18.94
CA SER A 58 29.09 -33.85 19.49
C SER A 58 29.09 -33.62 21.02
N PHE A 59 30.15 -34.01 21.71
CA PHE A 59 30.28 -33.77 23.13
C PHE A 59 30.81 -32.34 23.44
N THR A 60 31.66 -31.77 22.54
CA THR A 60 32.33 -30.50 22.76
C THR A 60 31.82 -29.38 21.87
N LYS A 61 31.15 -29.70 20.78
CA LYS A 61 30.67 -28.75 19.80
C LYS A 61 29.20 -28.98 19.44
N GLN A 62 28.54 -27.93 19.05
CA GLN A 62 27.16 -27.95 18.54
C GLN A 62 27.09 -27.12 17.28
N ILE A 63 26.29 -27.59 16.30
CA ILE A 63 26.02 -26.88 15.07
C ILE A 63 24.62 -26.31 15.13
N TYR A 64 24.49 -25.03 14.75
CA TYR A 64 23.22 -24.37 14.54
C TYR A 64 23.09 -24.03 13.07
N GLU A 65 21.93 -24.31 12.49
CA GLU A 65 21.66 -23.99 11.09
C GLU A 65 20.79 -22.73 11.00
N TYR A 66 21.27 -21.77 10.22
CA TYR A 66 20.56 -20.54 9.93
C TYR A 66 20.26 -20.46 8.44
N PRO A 67 18.96 -20.50 8.05
CA PRO A 67 18.58 -20.37 6.66
C PRO A 67 18.89 -18.95 6.13
N THR A 68 19.42 -18.89 4.92
CA THR A 68 19.78 -17.63 4.22
C THR A 68 18.75 -17.21 3.18
N TRP A 69 17.71 -18.03 2.96
CA TRP A 69 16.61 -17.66 2.07
C TRP A 69 15.66 -16.67 2.76
N VAL A 70 14.89 -15.96 1.95
CA VAL A 70 13.86 -15.02 2.46
C VAL A 70 12.77 -15.80 3.17
N GLN A 71 12.50 -15.44 4.40
CA GLN A 71 11.41 -15.95 5.22
C GLN A 71 10.33 -14.88 5.35
N THR A 72 9.08 -15.28 5.12
CA THR A 72 7.92 -14.43 5.39
C THR A 72 7.46 -14.68 6.81
N VAL A 73 7.44 -13.65 7.62
CA VAL A 73 7.03 -13.70 9.02
C VAL A 73 5.82 -12.80 9.21
N ASP A 74 4.75 -13.40 9.65
CA ASP A 74 3.51 -12.74 10.01
C ASP A 74 3.45 -12.61 11.53
N TYR A 75 3.36 -11.38 12.04
CA TYR A 75 3.38 -11.13 13.48
C TYR A 75 1.99 -10.81 13.99
N GLU A 76 1.75 -11.11 15.25
CA GLU A 76 0.49 -10.75 15.89
C GLU A 76 0.25 -9.22 15.86
N PRO A 77 -0.99 -8.81 15.56
CA PRO A 77 -1.36 -7.41 15.55
C PRO A 77 -1.09 -6.71 16.88
N PHE A 78 -0.62 -5.48 16.82
CA PHE A 78 -0.41 -4.65 18.00
C PHE A 78 -0.88 -3.21 17.77
N SER A 79 -1.22 -2.53 18.88
CA SER A 79 -1.75 -1.17 18.80
C SER A 79 -0.68 -0.13 19.06
N ILE A 80 -0.71 0.97 18.31
CA ILE A 80 0.17 2.13 18.45
C ILE A 80 -0.67 3.41 18.43
N ASN A 81 -0.29 4.37 19.24
CA ASN A 81 -0.93 5.69 19.26
C ASN A 81 -0.34 6.58 18.16
N ALA A 82 -1.21 7.32 17.49
CA ALA A 82 -0.80 8.47 16.69
C ALA A 82 -0.39 9.65 17.59
N LYS A 83 0.16 10.69 17.00
CA LYS A 83 0.60 11.91 17.70
C LYS A 83 -0.53 12.61 18.45
N ASP A 84 -1.74 12.55 17.92
CA ASP A 84 -2.97 13.16 18.44
C ASP A 84 -3.79 12.24 19.36
N GLY A 85 -3.31 11.01 19.62
CA GLY A 85 -3.83 10.11 20.65
C GLY A 85 -4.60 8.88 20.19
N PRO A 86 -5.29 8.82 19.04
CA PRO A 86 -6.01 7.64 18.60
C PRO A 86 -5.11 6.41 18.43
N LEU A 87 -5.68 5.23 18.74
CA LEU A 87 -5.02 3.93 18.63
C LEU A 87 -5.22 3.34 17.24
N PHE A 88 -4.14 3.06 16.57
CA PHE A 88 -4.11 2.32 15.31
C PHE A 88 -3.65 0.90 15.56
N THR A 89 -4.19 -0.05 14.84
CA THR A 89 -3.74 -1.44 14.88
C THR A 89 -2.85 -1.70 13.68
N ILE A 90 -1.68 -2.27 13.94
CA ILE A 90 -0.70 -2.68 12.94
C ILE A 90 -0.63 -4.19 12.94
N ASP A 91 -0.71 -4.78 11.76
CA ASP A 91 -0.58 -6.20 11.48
C ASP A 91 0.62 -6.41 10.55
N PRO A 92 1.85 -6.42 11.11
CA PRO A 92 3.05 -6.36 10.29
C PRO A 92 3.39 -7.71 9.68
N ASN A 93 3.56 -7.72 8.37
CA ASN A 93 4.12 -8.82 7.61
C ASN A 93 5.49 -8.42 7.05
N VAL A 94 6.48 -9.26 7.25
CA VAL A 94 7.88 -8.94 6.97
C VAL A 94 8.55 -10.06 6.21
N ASN A 95 9.19 -9.72 5.09
CA ASN A 95 10.08 -10.60 4.36
C ASN A 95 11.52 -10.31 4.76
N ILE A 96 12.14 -11.24 5.48
CA ILE A 96 13.46 -11.06 6.07
C ILE A 96 14.35 -12.26 5.80
N LYS A 97 15.63 -12.02 5.60
CA LYS A 97 16.67 -13.05 5.56
C LYS A 97 17.90 -12.61 6.34
N ILE A 98 18.73 -13.55 6.71
CA ILE A 98 20.08 -13.23 7.18
C ILE A 98 20.93 -12.79 5.99
N GLU A 99 21.73 -11.77 6.18
CA GLU A 99 22.73 -11.35 5.20
C GLU A 99 23.83 -12.39 5.14
N ASP A 100 24.21 -12.79 3.93
CA ASP A 100 25.19 -13.87 3.69
C ASP A 100 26.49 -13.62 4.47
N GLY A 101 26.96 -14.63 5.20
CA GLY A 101 28.14 -14.56 6.06
C GLY A 101 27.94 -13.86 7.42
N LYS A 102 26.73 -13.39 7.74
CA LYS A 102 26.44 -12.69 9.00
C LYS A 102 25.84 -13.59 10.09
N ALA A 103 25.49 -14.83 9.78
CA ALA A 103 24.94 -15.77 10.76
C ALA A 103 25.81 -15.90 12.04
N PRO A 104 27.15 -15.96 11.95
CA PRO A 104 28.02 -15.99 13.14
C PRO A 104 27.87 -14.74 14.04
N GLN A 105 27.69 -13.56 13.44
CA GLN A 105 27.50 -12.31 14.18
C GLN A 105 26.15 -12.30 14.92
N VAL A 106 25.08 -12.73 14.24
CA VAL A 106 23.73 -12.84 14.81
C VAL A 106 23.76 -13.82 15.97
N PHE A 107 24.35 -15.00 15.78
CA PHE A 107 24.46 -15.99 16.86
C PHE A 107 25.29 -15.48 18.03
N LYS A 108 26.43 -14.84 17.79
CA LYS A 108 27.30 -14.28 18.85
C LYS A 108 26.55 -13.29 19.73
N LYS A 109 25.65 -12.49 19.12
CA LYS A 109 24.88 -11.47 19.83
C LYS A 109 23.71 -12.07 20.62
N TYR A 110 22.92 -12.94 20.01
CA TYR A 110 21.65 -13.41 20.58
C TYR A 110 21.74 -14.77 21.24
N ARG A 111 22.65 -15.64 20.80
CA ARG A 111 22.88 -17.02 21.30
C ARG A 111 21.58 -17.85 21.36
N LYS A 112 20.76 -17.73 20.33
CA LYS A 112 19.46 -18.39 20.19
C LYS A 112 19.31 -18.94 18.79
N GLU A 113 18.35 -19.83 18.60
CA GLU A 113 17.92 -20.25 17.28
C GLU A 113 17.32 -19.05 16.51
N LEU A 114 17.37 -19.12 15.17
CA LEU A 114 16.92 -18.02 14.33
C LEU A 114 15.46 -17.64 14.57
N ASN A 115 14.59 -18.65 14.73
CA ASN A 115 13.16 -18.42 15.00
C ASN A 115 12.93 -17.60 16.28
N ASP A 116 13.72 -17.87 17.33
CA ASP A 116 13.64 -17.12 18.59
C ASP A 116 14.15 -15.68 18.43
N VAL A 117 15.14 -15.47 17.56
CA VAL A 117 15.65 -14.13 17.27
C VAL A 117 14.62 -13.34 16.46
N ILE A 118 13.99 -13.96 15.48
CA ILE A 118 12.95 -13.35 14.66
C ILE A 118 11.74 -12.98 15.51
N ASN A 119 11.24 -13.91 16.32
CA ASN A 119 10.04 -13.69 17.15
C ASN A 119 10.28 -12.82 18.41
N GLY A 120 11.52 -12.60 18.79
CA GLY A 120 11.89 -11.79 19.94
C GLY A 120 12.51 -10.44 19.56
N PRO A 121 13.83 -10.37 19.40
CA PRO A 121 14.54 -9.12 19.10
C PRO A 121 14.07 -8.41 17.82
N VAL A 122 13.86 -9.14 16.73
CA VAL A 122 13.41 -8.55 15.46
C VAL A 122 12.03 -7.94 15.60
N LEU A 123 11.09 -8.64 16.22
CA LEU A 123 9.75 -8.11 16.52
C LEU A 123 9.83 -6.82 17.34
N LYS A 124 10.75 -6.75 18.30
CA LYS A 124 10.96 -5.52 19.09
C LYS A 124 11.41 -4.36 18.22
N TYR A 125 12.35 -4.58 17.30
CA TYR A 125 12.79 -3.54 16.36
C TYR A 125 11.66 -3.07 15.46
N ILE A 126 10.80 -3.99 15.00
CA ILE A 126 9.61 -3.66 14.21
C ILE A 126 8.65 -2.78 15.02
N LYS A 127 8.30 -3.18 16.24
CA LYS A 127 7.43 -2.41 17.13
C LYS A 127 7.99 -1.02 17.43
N ASP A 128 9.28 -0.92 17.68
CA ASP A 128 9.95 0.35 17.99
C ASP A 128 9.99 1.26 16.74
N ALA A 129 10.30 0.73 15.55
CA ALA A 129 10.31 1.49 14.32
C ALA A 129 8.91 2.04 13.98
N CYS A 130 7.89 1.18 14.04
CA CYS A 130 6.50 1.58 13.82
C CYS A 130 6.06 2.67 14.83
N ARG A 131 6.36 2.48 16.12
CA ARG A 131 6.02 3.46 17.16
C ARG A 131 6.68 4.82 16.93
N ILE A 132 7.97 4.83 16.60
CA ILE A 132 8.72 6.07 16.41
C ILE A 132 8.24 6.82 15.17
N GLU A 133 7.97 6.13 14.07
CA GLU A 133 7.55 6.79 12.84
C GLU A 133 6.08 7.26 12.94
N ILE A 134 5.17 6.42 13.40
CA ILE A 134 3.74 6.76 13.50
C ILE A 134 3.48 7.90 14.48
N ASN A 135 4.19 7.95 15.61
CA ASN A 135 4.05 9.04 16.59
C ASN A 135 4.47 10.43 16.05
N LYS A 136 5.08 10.51 14.90
CA LYS A 136 5.41 11.80 14.26
C LYS A 136 4.22 12.42 13.54
N PHE A 137 3.25 11.60 13.14
CA PHE A 137 2.13 11.99 12.29
C PHE A 137 0.82 12.06 13.07
N THR A 138 -0.03 12.99 12.67
CA THR A 138 -1.41 13.08 13.12
C THR A 138 -2.30 12.07 12.39
N THR A 139 -3.47 11.81 12.93
CA THR A 139 -4.46 10.90 12.31
C THR A 139 -4.78 11.26 10.85
N ASP A 140 -5.01 12.55 10.57
CA ASP A 140 -5.29 13.03 9.21
C ASP A 140 -4.11 12.80 8.25
N GLU A 141 -2.88 12.99 8.74
CA GLU A 141 -1.66 12.73 7.96
C GLU A 141 -1.45 11.24 7.70
N ILE A 142 -1.75 10.38 8.68
CA ILE A 142 -1.66 8.92 8.54
C ILE A 142 -2.63 8.42 7.46
N VAL A 143 -3.85 8.94 7.46
CA VAL A 143 -4.86 8.58 6.46
C VAL A 143 -4.48 9.07 5.06
N SER A 144 -3.95 10.29 4.96
CA SER A 144 -3.67 10.94 3.68
C SER A 144 -2.33 10.54 3.05
N ASN A 145 -1.34 10.13 3.86
CA ASN A 145 0.04 9.86 3.44
C ASN A 145 0.54 8.48 3.86
N ARG A 146 -0.32 7.48 3.80
CA ARG A 146 -0.01 6.10 4.22
C ARG A 146 1.29 5.57 3.62
N GLU A 147 1.46 5.72 2.31
CA GLU A 147 2.64 5.28 1.57
C GLU A 147 3.94 5.89 2.12
N LYS A 148 3.95 7.21 2.37
CA LYS A 148 5.14 7.88 2.93
C LYS A 148 5.51 7.38 4.32
N ILE A 149 4.52 6.99 5.10
CA ILE A 149 4.73 6.49 6.46
C ILE A 149 5.28 5.07 6.40
N GLU A 150 4.73 4.21 5.53
CA GLU A 150 5.23 2.86 5.29
C GLU A 150 6.67 2.90 4.79
N ASP A 151 7.00 3.77 3.84
CA ASP A 151 8.37 3.98 3.36
C ASP A 151 9.32 4.44 4.47
N ALA A 152 8.87 5.33 5.35
CA ALA A 152 9.68 5.82 6.47
C ALA A 152 9.95 4.71 7.49
N ILE A 153 8.95 3.88 7.79
CA ILE A 153 9.09 2.71 8.66
C ILE A 153 10.05 1.70 8.04
N GLU A 154 9.84 1.36 6.77
CA GLU A 154 10.68 0.41 6.04
C GLU A 154 12.14 0.86 5.97
N LYS A 155 12.38 2.12 5.64
CA LYS A 155 13.72 2.71 5.62
C LYS A 155 14.42 2.63 6.98
N ARG A 156 13.69 2.92 8.08
CA ARG A 156 14.22 2.79 9.43
C ARG A 156 14.53 1.36 9.78
N LEU A 157 13.61 0.43 9.44
CA LEU A 157 13.79 -1.00 9.67
C LEU A 157 14.99 -1.55 8.91
N LYS A 158 15.12 -1.24 7.60
CA LYS A 158 16.28 -1.62 6.79
C LYS A 158 17.59 -1.17 7.43
N ALA A 159 17.66 0.08 7.87
CA ALA A 159 18.86 0.61 8.51
C ALA A 159 19.18 -0.04 9.87
N THR A 160 18.15 -0.43 10.63
CA THR A 160 18.31 -1.07 11.94
C THR A 160 18.69 -2.54 11.79
N LEU A 161 17.97 -3.27 10.94
CA LEU A 161 18.15 -4.69 10.73
C LEU A 161 19.48 -5.02 10.02
N ALA A 162 19.94 -4.17 9.09
CA ALA A 162 21.24 -4.30 8.46
C ALA A 162 22.40 -4.26 9.48
N LYS A 163 22.30 -3.43 10.52
CA LYS A 163 23.30 -3.41 11.63
C LYS A 163 23.29 -4.68 12.44
N GLU A 164 22.18 -5.38 12.48
CA GLU A 164 21.99 -6.63 13.20
C GLU A 164 22.33 -7.87 12.36
N GLY A 165 22.69 -7.69 11.08
CA GLY A 165 23.03 -8.76 10.15
C GLY A 165 21.83 -9.36 9.43
N PHE A 166 20.71 -8.66 9.38
CA PHE A 166 19.50 -9.05 8.65
C PHE A 166 19.28 -8.15 7.44
N TYR A 167 18.84 -8.76 6.36
CA TYR A 167 18.35 -8.06 5.18
C TYR A 167 16.83 -8.07 5.15
N LEU A 168 16.23 -6.88 5.12
CA LEU A 168 14.80 -6.69 4.95
C LEU A 168 14.47 -6.53 3.47
N ASP A 169 13.76 -7.51 2.91
CA ASP A 169 13.31 -7.48 1.52
C ASP A 169 12.07 -6.60 1.36
N ASN A 170 11.03 -6.87 2.15
CA ASN A 170 9.77 -6.12 2.12
C ASN A 170 9.17 -6.00 3.51
N PHE A 171 8.43 -4.92 3.72
CA PHE A 171 7.65 -4.65 4.93
C PHE A 171 6.25 -4.18 4.56
N THR A 172 5.24 -4.80 5.15
CA THR A 172 3.84 -4.37 5.02
C THR A 172 3.30 -4.10 6.42
N SER A 173 2.77 -2.91 6.62
CA SER A 173 2.30 -2.49 7.95
C SER A 173 0.97 -3.09 8.36
N GLY A 174 0.12 -3.48 7.40
CA GLY A 174 -1.25 -3.95 7.68
C GLY A 174 -2.07 -2.95 8.50
N LEU A 175 -1.82 -1.63 8.32
CA LEU A 175 -2.41 -0.58 9.14
C LEU A 175 -3.94 -0.57 9.07
N THR A 176 -4.59 -0.73 10.22
CA THR A 176 -6.05 -0.72 10.38
C THR A 176 -6.47 0.46 11.25
N TYR A 177 -7.51 1.16 10.81
CA TYR A 177 -8.04 2.34 11.48
C TYR A 177 -9.10 1.95 12.52
N PRO A 178 -9.16 2.64 13.68
CA PRO A 178 -10.24 2.46 14.63
C PRO A 178 -11.57 2.91 14.03
N GLN A 179 -12.65 2.25 14.43
CA GLN A 179 -14.00 2.47 13.88
C GLN A 179 -14.43 3.95 13.92
N SER A 180 -14.13 4.66 15.00
CA SER A 180 -14.44 6.08 15.15
C SER A 180 -13.77 6.97 14.09
N ILE A 181 -12.55 6.63 13.68
CA ILE A 181 -11.84 7.35 12.62
C ILE A 181 -12.44 7.01 11.27
N VAL A 182 -12.78 5.76 11.01
CA VAL A 182 -13.46 5.34 9.77
C VAL A 182 -14.79 6.08 9.60
N GLU A 183 -15.58 6.20 10.65
CA GLU A 183 -16.83 6.95 10.63
C GLU A 183 -16.62 8.44 10.36
N SER A 184 -15.61 9.04 10.97
CA SER A 184 -15.24 10.45 10.74
C SER A 184 -14.78 10.69 9.31
N ILE A 185 -13.96 9.80 8.75
CA ILE A 185 -13.50 9.85 7.35
C ILE A 185 -14.70 9.74 6.39
N ASN A 186 -15.60 8.80 6.64
CA ASN A 186 -16.79 8.60 5.83
C ASN A 186 -17.72 9.82 5.87
N ALA A 187 -17.91 10.42 7.05
CA ALA A 187 -18.70 11.65 7.19
C ALA A 187 -18.07 12.83 6.44
N LYS A 188 -16.74 13.01 6.57
CA LYS A 188 -15.98 14.07 5.86
C LYS A 188 -16.04 13.86 4.34
N THR A 189 -15.84 12.64 3.88
CA THR A 189 -15.91 12.30 2.44
C THR A 189 -17.32 12.56 1.88
N LYS A 190 -18.35 12.17 2.62
CA LYS A 190 -19.75 12.45 2.22
C LYS A 190 -20.03 13.94 2.14
N ALA A 191 -19.56 14.72 3.10
CA ALA A 191 -19.72 16.18 3.09
C ALA A 191 -19.01 16.83 1.90
N ILE A 192 -17.77 16.38 1.58
CA ILE A 192 -17.03 16.87 0.42
C ILE A 192 -17.76 16.50 -0.89
N GLN A 193 -18.23 15.27 -1.03
CA GLN A 193 -18.99 14.84 -2.21
C GLN A 193 -20.28 15.64 -2.39
N GLU A 194 -20.98 15.92 -1.30
CA GLU A 194 -22.19 16.74 -1.35
C GLU A 194 -21.89 18.19 -1.76
N ALA A 195 -20.83 18.80 -1.20
CA ALA A 195 -20.40 20.12 -1.61
C ALA A 195 -20.00 20.17 -3.10
N GLN A 196 -19.28 19.16 -3.60
CA GLN A 196 -18.94 19.05 -5.03
C GLN A 196 -20.19 18.86 -5.91
N ARG A 197 -21.19 18.09 -5.44
CA ARG A 197 -22.44 17.92 -6.14
C ARG A 197 -23.17 19.25 -6.30
N VAL A 198 -23.30 20.01 -5.21
CA VAL A 198 -23.94 21.32 -5.21
C VAL A 198 -23.20 22.31 -6.12
N GLU A 199 -21.86 22.34 -6.05
CA GLU A 199 -21.05 23.19 -6.92
C GLU A 199 -21.23 22.85 -8.41
N ASN A 200 -21.26 21.55 -8.76
CA ASN A 200 -21.51 21.12 -10.13
C ASN A 200 -22.94 21.46 -10.60
N GLU A 201 -23.94 21.38 -9.72
CA GLU A 201 -25.31 21.75 -10.01
C GLU A 201 -25.44 23.27 -10.27
N ILE A 202 -24.76 24.10 -9.46
CA ILE A 202 -24.67 25.57 -9.68
C ILE A 202 -24.05 25.84 -11.06
N LYS A 203 -22.89 25.25 -11.35
CA LYS A 203 -22.21 25.42 -12.65
C LYS A 203 -23.10 25.01 -13.83
N LYS A 204 -23.85 23.92 -13.67
CA LYS A 204 -24.78 23.46 -14.70
C LYS A 204 -25.91 24.47 -14.89
N THR A 205 -26.53 24.95 -13.81
CA THR A 205 -27.59 25.93 -13.88
C THR A 205 -27.14 27.27 -14.49
N GLU A 206 -25.94 27.73 -14.14
CA GLU A 206 -25.32 28.91 -14.73
C GLU A 206 -25.06 28.73 -16.23
N ALA A 207 -24.58 27.57 -16.65
CA ALA A 207 -24.35 27.27 -18.06
C ALA A 207 -25.68 27.19 -18.85
N GLU A 208 -26.74 26.62 -18.26
CA GLU A 208 -28.08 26.60 -18.84
C GLU A 208 -28.67 28.01 -18.98
N ALA A 209 -28.56 28.84 -17.95
CA ALA A 209 -29.01 30.23 -17.97
C ALA A 209 -28.25 31.03 -19.05
N LYS A 210 -26.93 30.87 -19.14
CA LYS A 210 -26.11 31.49 -20.18
C LYS A 210 -26.48 31.04 -21.58
N LYS A 211 -26.79 29.75 -21.76
CA LYS A 211 -27.28 29.21 -23.04
C LYS A 211 -28.61 29.84 -23.46
N ILE A 212 -29.56 29.97 -22.52
CA ILE A 212 -30.84 30.61 -22.80
C ILE A 212 -30.64 32.08 -23.17
N LEU A 213 -29.77 32.78 -22.49
CA LEU A 213 -29.48 34.22 -22.74
C LEU A 213 -28.83 34.38 -24.15
N ILE A 214 -27.85 33.54 -24.50
CA ILE A 214 -27.24 33.58 -25.82
C ILE A 214 -28.29 33.23 -26.91
N ALA A 215 -29.15 32.26 -26.70
CA ALA A 215 -30.23 31.92 -27.64
C ALA A 215 -31.20 33.07 -27.86
N ALA A 216 -31.63 33.74 -26.78
CA ALA A 216 -32.50 34.93 -26.83
C ALA A 216 -31.83 36.11 -27.54
N GLN A 217 -30.55 36.34 -27.29
CA GLN A 217 -29.77 37.37 -28.02
C GLN A 217 -29.67 37.07 -29.51
N ALA A 218 -29.35 35.82 -29.89
CA ALA A 218 -29.28 35.42 -31.31
C ALA A 218 -30.63 35.54 -31.98
N GLU A 219 -31.76 35.19 -31.30
CA GLU A 219 -33.08 35.36 -31.82
C GLU A 219 -33.47 36.83 -32.02
N LYS A 220 -33.11 37.70 -31.06
CA LYS A 220 -33.28 39.15 -31.20
C LYS A 220 -32.54 39.69 -32.40
N GLU A 221 -31.25 39.37 -32.56
CA GLU A 221 -30.43 39.79 -33.70
C GLU A 221 -30.99 39.26 -35.03
N ALA A 222 -31.44 37.99 -35.06
CA ALA A 222 -32.08 37.42 -36.24
C ALA A 222 -33.35 38.15 -36.61
N ASN A 223 -34.19 38.51 -35.65
CA ASN A 223 -35.43 39.27 -35.87
C ASN A 223 -35.15 40.72 -36.30
N GLU A 224 -34.16 41.38 -35.73
CA GLU A 224 -33.72 42.72 -36.18
C GLU A 224 -33.24 42.70 -37.63
N LEU A 225 -32.39 41.74 -38.00
CA LEU A 225 -31.95 41.53 -39.40
C LEU A 225 -33.11 41.23 -40.35
N ARG A 226 -34.07 40.39 -39.92
CA ARG A 226 -35.29 40.11 -40.72
C ARG A 226 -36.12 41.39 -40.88
N THR A 227 -36.29 42.19 -39.86
CA THR A 227 -37.06 43.43 -39.91
C THR A 227 -36.38 44.45 -40.85
N GLN A 228 -35.06 44.54 -40.82
CA GLN A 228 -34.31 45.40 -41.72
C GLN A 228 -34.36 44.90 -43.19
N ALA A 229 -34.41 43.60 -43.42
CA ALA A 229 -34.46 43.00 -44.73
C ALA A 229 -35.92 43.06 -45.38
N LEU A 230 -36.94 43.20 -44.51
CA LEU A 230 -38.35 43.21 -44.97
C LEU A 230 -38.72 44.59 -45.56
N THR A 231 -38.36 44.81 -46.82
CA THR A 231 -38.89 45.95 -47.58
C THR A 231 -40.36 45.72 -47.91
N PRO A 232 -41.15 46.80 -48.15
CA PRO A 232 -42.60 46.66 -48.49
C PRO A 232 -42.84 45.74 -49.68
N ALA A 233 -41.91 45.67 -50.65
CA ALA A 233 -41.98 44.79 -51.82
C ALA A 233 -41.83 43.32 -51.46
N ILE A 234 -40.96 42.98 -50.54
CA ILE A 234 -40.76 41.60 -50.05
C ILE A 234 -41.97 41.12 -49.22
N LEU A 235 -42.54 42.00 -48.41
CA LEU A 235 -43.78 41.71 -47.71
C LEU A 235 -44.94 41.40 -48.66
N GLN A 236 -45.08 42.14 -49.74
CA GLN A 236 -46.07 41.86 -50.74
C GLN A 236 -45.85 40.53 -51.47
N GLN A 237 -44.60 40.20 -51.78
CA GLN A 237 -44.24 38.91 -52.43
C GLN A 237 -44.56 37.72 -51.49
N MET A 238 -44.19 37.81 -50.24
CA MET A 238 -44.54 36.78 -49.24
C MET A 238 -46.06 36.63 -49.00
N TRP A 239 -46.78 37.72 -49.12
CA TRP A 239 -48.25 37.72 -49.03
C TRP A 239 -48.86 36.99 -50.25
N ILE A 240 -48.34 37.25 -51.41
CA ILE A 240 -48.78 36.62 -52.65
C ILE A 240 -48.48 35.11 -52.66
N GLU A 241 -47.28 34.74 -52.16
CA GLU A 241 -46.82 33.36 -52.09
C GLU A 241 -47.59 32.48 -51.09
N LYS A 242 -48.04 33.05 -49.98
CA LYS A 242 -48.86 32.38 -48.97
C LYS A 242 -50.37 32.48 -49.20
N TRP A 243 -50.82 33.23 -50.15
CA TRP A 243 -52.23 33.36 -50.45
C TRP A 243 -52.78 32.14 -51.17
N ASP A 244 -53.74 31.46 -50.61
CA ASP A 244 -54.40 30.25 -51.11
C ASP A 244 -55.43 30.56 -52.24
N GLY A 245 -55.48 31.80 -52.70
CA GLY A 245 -56.40 32.22 -53.80
C GLY A 245 -57.85 32.41 -53.36
N LYS A 246 -58.20 32.29 -52.08
CA LYS A 246 -59.55 32.45 -51.60
C LYS A 246 -59.72 33.78 -50.86
N LEU A 247 -60.78 34.49 -51.19
CA LEU A 247 -61.16 35.68 -50.45
C LEU A 247 -61.71 35.28 -49.09
N PRO A 248 -61.32 35.96 -47.98
CA PRO A 248 -61.88 35.67 -46.66
C PRO A 248 -63.39 35.90 -46.67
N VAL A 249 -64.15 34.88 -46.29
CA VAL A 249 -65.65 34.87 -46.26
C VAL A 249 -66.25 35.72 -45.18
N THR A 250 -65.47 36.20 -44.21
CA THR A 250 -65.93 37.06 -43.14
C THR A 250 -65.11 38.34 -43.08
N MET A 251 -65.72 39.42 -43.60
CA MET A 251 -65.29 40.76 -43.23
C MET A 251 -65.87 41.09 -41.87
N ALA A 252 -65.08 41.16 -40.78
CA ALA A 252 -65.53 41.75 -39.57
C ALA A 252 -65.70 43.25 -39.77
N GLY A 253 -66.95 43.73 -39.72
CA GLY A 253 -67.24 45.15 -39.75
C GLY A 253 -66.72 45.83 -38.52
N GLY A 254 -65.99 46.92 -38.66
CA GLY A 254 -65.49 47.79 -37.61
C GLY A 254 -64.03 48.24 -37.90
N ASP A 255 -63.91 49.43 -38.38
CA ASP A 255 -62.74 50.33 -38.42
C ASP A 255 -61.29 49.71 -38.56
N SER A 256 -61.18 48.67 -39.26
CA SER A 256 -59.86 48.17 -39.68
C SER A 256 -59.59 48.76 -41.08
N LYS A 257 -58.73 49.77 -41.17
CA LYS A 257 -58.12 50.22 -42.43
C LYS A 257 -57.31 49.08 -43.02
N LEU A 258 -57.98 48.27 -43.79
CA LEU A 258 -57.32 47.31 -44.65
C LEU A 258 -56.61 48.11 -45.74
N LEU A 259 -55.30 48.32 -45.58
CA LEU A 259 -54.45 48.95 -46.56
C LEU A 259 -54.25 48.02 -47.79
N LEU A 260 -55.28 47.76 -48.52
CA LEU A 260 -55.19 47.30 -49.88
C LEU A 260 -55.10 48.51 -50.84
N ASN A 261 -53.94 49.13 -50.87
CA ASN A 261 -53.64 50.10 -51.89
C ASN A 261 -53.14 49.35 -53.14
N LEU A 262 -54.04 48.92 -53.97
CA LEU A 262 -53.74 48.34 -55.29
C LEU A 262 -53.30 49.49 -56.17
N PRO A 263 -52.07 49.54 -56.67
CA PRO A 263 -51.69 50.53 -57.72
C PRO A 263 -52.44 50.19 -58.99
N LYS A 264 -53.01 51.22 -59.60
CA LYS A 264 -53.54 51.15 -60.95
C LYS A 264 -52.49 50.78 -61.98
#